data_fe81f563b278ed5f3ab01597ade4795f
#
_entry.id   fe81f563b278ed5f3ab01597ade4795f
#
_cell.length_a   1.000
_cell.length_b   1.000
_cell.length_c   1.000
_cell.angle_alpha   90.00
_cell.angle_beta   90.00
_cell.angle_gamma   90.00
#
_symmetry.space_group_name_H-M   'P 1'
#
loop_
_entity.id
_entity.type
_entity.pdbx_description
1 polymer ?
#
loop_
_entity_poly.entity_id
_entity_poly.type
_entity_poly.pdbx_seq_one_letter_code
_entity_poly.pdbx_strand_id
1 'polypeptide(L)'
;MTDTPTHRLLLVHAHPDDESIGQGATMAKYVAEGRGVTLVTCTAGEMGEVLVPELEHLAADKDDRLGEHRKGELADAMAALGVTDHRFLGGFGTYRDSGMAWHEDGHAIPADDIHDNAFWHADLTEAATHLVQVVREVRPQVLVTYDQFGGYGHPDHIQAHRVAMYGALLAGAPSYRRDLGEAWEIPKIYWACISESRMREGLRKLREAGDETTFEGMDPDGPLPPMFTKDEDVTTEVDASDYADQKIAALKAHATQITTDGPFFALSNNEGATAWGREQYRLVKGRLGPMGENGWESDLFAGIEDPG
;
A
#
# COMPACT_ATOMS: atom_id res chain seq x y z
N MET A 1 -9.62 -10.96 -28.20
CA MET A 1 -9.19 -11.56 -26.92
C MET A 1 -8.03 -10.72 -26.46
N THR A 2 -8.16 -9.98 -25.38
CA THR A 2 -7.03 -9.26 -24.79
C THR A 2 -6.11 -10.32 -24.17
N ASP A 3 -4.88 -10.41 -24.66
CA ASP A 3 -3.90 -11.33 -24.10
C ASP A 3 -3.75 -11.05 -22.58
N THR A 4 -3.84 -12.10 -21.77
CA THR A 4 -3.63 -11.98 -20.32
C THR A 4 -2.18 -11.57 -20.09
N PRO A 5 -1.93 -10.49 -19.32
CA PRO A 5 -0.57 -10.05 -19.03
C PRO A 5 0.29 -11.17 -18.45
N THR A 6 1.51 -11.33 -18.96
CA THR A 6 2.45 -12.37 -18.50
C THR A 6 2.93 -12.09 -17.06
N HIS A 7 3.17 -10.81 -16.75
CA HIS A 7 3.57 -10.34 -15.42
C HIS A 7 2.38 -9.70 -14.70
N ARG A 8 2.10 -10.15 -13.48
CA ARG A 8 0.96 -9.71 -12.66
C ARG A 8 1.40 -9.40 -11.25
N LEU A 9 1.13 -8.16 -10.84
CA LEU A 9 1.33 -7.64 -9.49
C LEU A 9 0.02 -7.70 -8.71
N LEU A 10 0.07 -8.17 -7.48
CA LEU A 10 -1.01 -8.10 -6.51
C LEU A 10 -0.56 -7.23 -5.33
N LEU A 11 -1.35 -6.21 -5.01
CA LEU A 11 -1.14 -5.41 -3.81
C LEU A 11 -2.26 -5.71 -2.80
N VAL A 12 -1.90 -5.73 -1.52
CA VAL A 12 -2.85 -5.91 -0.40
C VAL A 12 -2.65 -4.77 0.58
N HIS A 13 -3.65 -3.89 0.66
CA HIS A 13 -3.65 -2.70 1.51
C HIS A 13 -4.85 -2.69 2.46
N ALA A 14 -4.73 -1.97 3.57
CA ALA A 14 -5.75 -1.90 4.60
C ALA A 14 -6.89 -0.95 4.22
N HIS A 15 -6.56 0.27 3.77
CA HIS A 15 -7.51 1.34 3.53
C HIS A 15 -7.38 1.94 2.14
N PRO A 16 -8.44 2.56 1.61
CA PRO A 16 -8.32 3.43 0.44
C PRO A 16 -7.41 4.61 0.76
N ASP A 17 -6.33 4.80 0.03
CA ASP A 17 -5.25 5.78 0.05
C ASP A 17 -3.85 5.18 0.25
N ASP A 18 -3.71 4.13 1.03
CA ASP A 18 -2.43 3.45 1.30
C ASP A 18 -1.68 3.06 0.01
N GLU A 19 -2.41 2.57 -0.99
CA GLU A 19 -1.86 2.18 -2.28
C GLU A 19 -1.30 3.37 -3.06
N SER A 20 -2.00 4.49 -3.01
CA SER A 20 -1.60 5.72 -3.69
C SER A 20 -0.41 6.37 -3.00
N ILE A 21 -0.38 6.39 -1.66
CA ILE A 21 0.72 6.91 -0.85
C ILE A 21 1.98 6.09 -1.09
N GLY A 22 1.88 4.77 -0.93
CA GLY A 22 3.04 3.88 -0.92
C GLY A 22 3.54 3.47 -2.30
N GLN A 23 2.64 3.09 -3.22
CA GLN A 23 2.97 2.40 -4.47
C GLN A 23 2.31 2.97 -5.72
N GLY A 24 1.70 4.14 -5.65
CA GLY A 24 0.95 4.74 -6.76
C GLY A 24 1.78 4.88 -8.05
N ALA A 25 3.02 5.34 -7.95
CA ALA A 25 3.89 5.50 -9.11
C ALA A 25 4.29 4.14 -9.72
N THR A 26 4.64 3.14 -8.89
CA THR A 26 4.94 1.77 -9.35
C THR A 26 3.73 1.14 -10.05
N MET A 27 2.52 1.30 -9.49
CA MET A 27 1.30 0.79 -10.09
C MET A 27 1.09 1.40 -11.49
N ALA A 28 1.15 2.72 -11.60
CA ALA A 28 1.00 3.42 -12.89
C ALA A 28 2.05 3.01 -13.91
N LYS A 29 3.32 2.91 -13.50
CA LYS A 29 4.41 2.41 -14.35
C LYS A 29 4.11 1.03 -14.91
N TYR A 30 3.75 0.09 -14.05
CA TYR A 30 3.53 -1.29 -14.47
C TYR A 30 2.29 -1.45 -15.35
N VAL A 31 1.23 -0.69 -15.11
CA VAL A 31 0.09 -0.62 -16.03
C VAL A 31 0.53 -0.10 -17.41
N ALA A 32 1.30 0.98 -17.46
CA ALA A 32 1.79 1.54 -18.71
C ALA A 32 2.74 0.60 -19.48
N GLU A 33 3.47 -0.24 -18.76
CA GLU A 33 4.31 -1.32 -19.33
C GLU A 33 3.50 -2.56 -19.78
N GLY A 34 2.16 -2.54 -19.65
CA GLY A 34 1.28 -3.65 -20.04
C GLY A 34 1.25 -4.81 -19.05
N ARG A 35 1.73 -4.62 -17.82
CA ARG A 35 1.64 -5.61 -16.74
C ARG A 35 0.25 -5.60 -16.12
N GLY A 36 -0.20 -6.73 -15.61
CA GLY A 36 -1.42 -6.79 -14.82
C GLY A 36 -1.18 -6.24 -13.42
N VAL A 37 -2.06 -5.35 -12.97
CA VAL A 37 -2.02 -4.82 -11.60
C VAL A 37 -3.39 -5.03 -10.97
N THR A 38 -3.42 -5.75 -9.84
CA THR A 38 -4.62 -5.98 -9.03
C THR A 38 -4.40 -5.42 -7.64
N LEU A 39 -5.35 -4.64 -7.16
CA LEU A 39 -5.38 -4.14 -5.79
C LEU A 39 -6.47 -4.86 -4.98
N VAL A 40 -6.13 -5.29 -3.77
CA VAL A 40 -7.08 -5.71 -2.74
C VAL A 40 -6.98 -4.75 -1.57
N THR A 41 -8.09 -4.07 -1.25
CA THR A 41 -8.23 -3.20 -0.08
C THR A 41 -9.07 -3.91 0.97
N CYS A 42 -8.60 -3.96 2.22
CA CYS A 42 -9.22 -4.81 3.23
C CYS A 42 -10.49 -4.21 3.83
N THR A 43 -10.53 -2.89 4.03
CA THR A 43 -11.67 -2.15 4.61
C THR A 43 -11.99 -0.93 3.74
N ALA A 44 -13.05 -0.21 4.05
CA ALA A 44 -13.36 1.03 3.34
C ALA A 44 -12.87 2.30 4.08
N GLY A 45 -12.09 2.13 5.15
CA GLY A 45 -11.52 3.24 5.92
C GLY A 45 -12.58 4.08 6.63
N GLU A 46 -13.58 3.44 7.20
CA GLU A 46 -14.76 4.08 7.80
C GLU A 46 -14.44 4.94 9.01
N MET A 47 -13.30 4.66 9.69
CA MET A 47 -12.87 5.37 10.90
C MET A 47 -11.89 6.51 10.62
N GLY A 48 -11.60 6.80 9.35
CA GLY A 48 -10.74 7.91 8.96
C GLY A 48 -11.27 9.27 9.40
N GLU A 49 -10.38 10.20 9.67
CA GLU A 49 -10.76 11.61 9.89
C GLU A 49 -11.25 12.23 8.58
N VAL A 50 -12.34 13.01 8.63
CA VAL A 50 -12.85 13.71 7.44
C VAL A 50 -12.23 15.10 7.36
N LEU A 51 -11.24 15.29 6.48
CA LEU A 51 -10.50 16.54 6.33
C LEU A 51 -11.25 17.62 5.54
N VAL A 52 -12.36 17.26 4.88
CA VAL A 52 -13.22 18.20 4.10
C VAL A 52 -14.39 18.64 4.98
N PRO A 53 -14.46 19.92 5.42
CA PRO A 53 -15.49 20.39 6.36
C PRO A 53 -16.92 20.14 5.90
N GLU A 54 -17.20 20.28 4.60
CA GLU A 54 -18.52 20.08 4.00
C GLU A 54 -18.98 18.62 4.06
N LEU A 55 -18.04 17.68 4.20
CA LEU A 55 -18.27 16.23 4.29
C LEU A 55 -18.15 15.67 5.71
N GLU A 56 -17.91 16.53 6.71
CA GLU A 56 -17.73 16.13 8.11
C GLU A 56 -18.91 15.27 8.65
N HIS A 57 -20.10 15.45 8.09
CA HIS A 57 -21.27 14.66 8.43
C HIS A 57 -21.16 13.17 8.10
N LEU A 58 -20.22 12.78 7.20
CA LEU A 58 -19.97 11.39 6.81
C LEU A 58 -19.19 10.58 7.86
N ALA A 59 -18.60 11.24 8.87
CA ALA A 59 -17.77 10.61 9.89
C ALA A 59 -18.51 9.46 10.63
N ALA A 60 -17.73 8.51 11.15
CA ALA A 60 -18.25 7.30 11.80
C ALA A 60 -19.13 7.57 13.02
N ASP A 61 -18.87 8.67 13.74
CA ASP A 61 -19.64 9.13 14.91
C ASP A 61 -20.87 9.99 14.52
N LYS A 62 -21.13 10.21 13.22
CA LYS A 62 -22.25 11.00 12.67
C LYS A 62 -23.14 10.11 11.79
N ASP A 63 -23.12 10.31 10.47
CA ASP A 63 -23.96 9.54 9.54
C ASP A 63 -23.37 8.15 9.21
N ASP A 64 -22.13 7.88 9.60
CA ASP A 64 -21.38 6.63 9.34
C ASP A 64 -21.41 6.21 7.85
N ARG A 65 -21.10 7.14 6.96
CA ARG A 65 -21.14 6.94 5.51
C ARG A 65 -19.80 7.22 4.80
N LEU A 66 -18.73 7.44 5.58
CA LEU A 66 -17.42 7.72 5.02
C LEU A 66 -16.92 6.58 4.12
N GLY A 67 -17.08 5.33 4.52
CA GLY A 67 -16.66 4.18 3.73
C GLY A 67 -17.31 4.10 2.34
N GLU A 68 -18.62 4.42 2.23
CA GLU A 68 -19.30 4.49 0.93
C GLU A 68 -18.73 5.62 0.05
N HIS A 69 -18.37 6.75 0.65
CA HIS A 69 -17.73 7.86 -0.05
C HIS A 69 -16.32 7.50 -0.53
N ARG A 70 -15.48 6.96 0.37
CA ARG A 70 -14.10 6.55 0.08
C ARG A 70 -13.99 5.44 -0.98
N LYS A 71 -15.02 4.60 -1.11
CA LYS A 71 -15.12 3.67 -2.24
C LYS A 71 -15.13 4.39 -3.59
N GLY A 72 -15.78 5.55 -3.67
CA GLY A 72 -15.75 6.40 -4.87
C GLY A 72 -14.38 7.02 -5.08
N GLU A 73 -13.78 7.56 -4.02
CA GLU A 73 -12.41 8.12 -4.07
C GLU A 73 -11.39 7.08 -4.54
N LEU A 74 -11.47 5.84 -4.02
CA LEU A 74 -10.62 4.73 -4.47
C LEU A 74 -10.80 4.42 -5.96
N ALA A 75 -12.05 4.42 -6.45
CA ALA A 75 -12.32 4.18 -7.87
C ALA A 75 -11.69 5.27 -8.77
N ASP A 76 -11.77 6.53 -8.35
CA ASP A 76 -11.16 7.66 -9.05
C ASP A 76 -9.63 7.60 -8.99
N ALA A 77 -9.05 7.22 -7.84
CA ALA A 77 -7.61 6.99 -7.70
C ALA A 77 -7.12 5.87 -8.61
N MET A 78 -7.81 4.73 -8.65
CA MET A 78 -7.48 3.62 -9.55
C MET A 78 -7.58 4.02 -11.03
N ALA A 79 -8.57 4.82 -11.39
CA ALA A 79 -8.69 5.36 -12.75
C ALA A 79 -7.50 6.27 -13.10
N ALA A 80 -7.04 7.11 -12.16
CA ALA A 80 -5.87 7.98 -12.36
C ALA A 80 -4.57 7.17 -12.56
N LEU A 81 -4.42 6.03 -11.87
CA LEU A 81 -3.29 5.10 -12.01
C LEU A 81 -3.43 4.14 -13.19
N GLY A 82 -4.59 4.10 -13.85
CA GLY A 82 -4.89 3.17 -14.94
C GLY A 82 -5.16 1.73 -14.47
N VAL A 83 -5.39 1.51 -13.18
CA VAL A 83 -5.69 0.19 -12.60
C VAL A 83 -7.16 -0.13 -12.78
N THR A 84 -7.47 -1.26 -13.39
CA THR A 84 -8.84 -1.68 -13.70
C THR A 84 -9.34 -2.84 -12.84
N ASP A 85 -8.47 -3.54 -12.13
CA ASP A 85 -8.83 -4.62 -11.20
C ASP A 85 -8.51 -4.18 -9.77
N HIS A 86 -9.52 -3.63 -9.08
CA HIS A 86 -9.46 -3.36 -7.65
C HIS A 86 -10.67 -3.96 -6.95
N ARG A 87 -10.42 -4.54 -5.78
CA ARG A 87 -11.38 -5.37 -5.05
C ARG A 87 -11.30 -5.07 -3.56
N PHE A 88 -12.44 -5.18 -2.87
CA PHE A 88 -12.45 -5.27 -1.41
C PHE A 88 -12.33 -6.73 -0.97
N LEU A 89 -11.55 -6.99 0.08
CA LEU A 89 -11.33 -8.33 0.63
C LEU A 89 -12.65 -8.96 1.09
N GLY A 90 -13.04 -10.08 0.47
CA GLY A 90 -14.33 -10.72 0.72
C GLY A 90 -15.55 -9.99 0.15
N GLY A 91 -15.37 -8.82 -0.47
CA GLY A 91 -16.41 -7.91 -0.96
C GLY A 91 -16.53 -6.65 -0.11
N PHE A 92 -17.13 -5.60 -0.67
CA PHE A 92 -17.33 -4.33 0.05
C PHE A 92 -18.14 -4.52 1.34
N GLY A 93 -17.65 -3.98 2.46
CA GLY A 93 -18.31 -4.03 3.77
C GLY A 93 -18.17 -5.37 4.50
N THR A 94 -17.38 -6.34 3.99
CA THR A 94 -17.09 -7.58 4.71
C THR A 94 -16.35 -7.30 6.01
N TYR A 95 -15.37 -6.43 5.97
CA TYR A 95 -14.64 -5.95 7.15
C TYR A 95 -14.74 -4.43 7.24
N ARG A 96 -14.83 -3.95 8.49
CA ARG A 96 -14.84 -2.53 8.81
C ARG A 96 -13.47 -2.09 9.31
N ASP A 97 -13.10 -0.85 9.02
CA ASP A 97 -11.93 -0.20 9.60
C ASP A 97 -11.98 -0.28 11.14
N SER A 98 -10.87 -0.67 11.73
CA SER A 98 -10.74 -0.86 13.18
C SER A 98 -10.51 0.44 13.94
N GLY A 99 -10.15 1.50 13.24
CA GLY A 99 -9.63 2.69 13.87
C GLY A 99 -8.32 2.43 14.61
N MET A 100 -7.77 3.48 15.19
CA MET A 100 -6.54 3.42 15.97
C MET A 100 -6.54 4.46 17.09
N ALA A 101 -5.66 4.26 18.06
CA ALA A 101 -5.23 5.25 19.04
C ALA A 101 -3.71 5.45 18.94
N TRP A 102 -3.21 6.55 19.47
CA TRP A 102 -1.77 6.80 19.53
C TRP A 102 -1.23 6.40 20.91
N HIS A 103 -0.19 5.58 20.91
CA HIS A 103 0.58 5.31 22.10
C HIS A 103 1.50 6.50 22.41
N GLU A 104 1.87 6.69 23.68
CA GLU A 104 2.77 7.77 24.12
C GLU A 104 4.15 7.77 23.44
N ASP A 105 4.61 6.62 22.96
CA ASP A 105 5.85 6.48 22.17
C ASP A 105 5.68 6.85 20.67
N GLY A 106 4.50 7.31 20.24
CA GLY A 106 4.26 7.81 18.90
C GLY A 106 3.98 6.75 17.83
N HIS A 107 3.63 5.50 18.22
CA HIS A 107 3.14 4.49 17.28
C HIS A 107 1.64 4.25 17.44
N ALA A 108 0.98 3.77 16.40
CA ALA A 108 -0.42 3.43 16.45
C ALA A 108 -0.65 2.12 17.21
N ILE A 109 -1.77 2.06 17.93
CA ILE A 109 -2.26 0.87 18.65
C ILE A 109 -3.76 0.71 18.37
N PRO A 110 -4.34 -0.48 18.59
CA PRO A 110 -5.79 -0.65 18.53
C PRO A 110 -6.52 0.30 19.49
N ALA A 111 -7.62 0.88 19.05
CA ALA A 111 -8.50 1.67 19.92
C ALA A 111 -9.13 0.79 21.01
N ASP A 112 -9.59 1.40 22.12
CA ASP A 112 -10.23 0.67 23.22
C ASP A 112 -11.62 0.14 22.85
N ASP A 113 -12.35 0.86 21.99
CA ASP A 113 -13.70 0.52 21.53
C ASP A 113 -13.69 0.24 20.02
N ILE A 114 -13.48 -1.02 19.68
CA ILE A 114 -13.41 -1.51 18.31
C ILE A 114 -14.73 -2.18 17.94
N HIS A 115 -15.30 -1.83 16.79
CA HIS A 115 -16.52 -2.43 16.27
C HIS A 115 -16.39 -3.96 16.13
N ASP A 116 -17.47 -4.72 16.41
CA ASP A 116 -17.46 -6.19 16.36
C ASP A 116 -17.02 -6.74 14.99
N ASN A 117 -17.36 -6.05 13.90
CA ASN A 117 -16.99 -6.42 12.52
C ASN A 117 -15.68 -5.76 12.05
N ALA A 118 -14.86 -5.22 12.96
CA ALA A 118 -13.59 -4.62 12.61
C ALA A 118 -12.59 -5.65 12.08
N PHE A 119 -11.78 -5.23 11.13
CA PHE A 119 -10.80 -6.11 10.48
C PHE A 119 -9.76 -6.68 11.46
N TRP A 120 -9.42 -5.93 12.51
CA TRP A 120 -8.55 -6.41 13.58
C TRP A 120 -9.10 -7.64 14.31
N HIS A 121 -10.44 -7.77 14.41
CA HIS A 121 -11.11 -8.92 15.03
C HIS A 121 -11.38 -10.08 14.07
N ALA A 122 -11.11 -9.92 12.77
CA ALA A 122 -11.39 -10.93 11.77
C ALA A 122 -10.63 -12.23 12.06
N ASP A 123 -11.30 -13.37 11.86
CA ASP A 123 -10.61 -14.66 11.83
C ASP A 123 -9.58 -14.68 10.71
N LEU A 124 -8.33 -14.88 11.07
CA LEU A 124 -7.23 -14.83 10.10
C LEU A 124 -7.37 -15.87 8.99
N THR A 125 -7.90 -17.05 9.30
CA THR A 125 -8.07 -18.11 8.29
C THR A 125 -9.19 -17.76 7.32
N GLU A 126 -10.29 -17.19 7.81
CA GLU A 126 -11.38 -16.71 6.97
C GLU A 126 -10.91 -15.58 6.06
N ALA A 127 -10.31 -14.55 6.62
CA ALA A 127 -9.80 -13.40 5.85
C ALA A 127 -8.74 -13.82 4.81
N ALA A 128 -7.79 -14.68 5.20
CA ALA A 128 -6.81 -15.25 4.28
C ALA A 128 -7.46 -16.12 3.18
N THR A 129 -8.58 -16.79 3.46
CA THR A 129 -9.31 -17.58 2.46
C THR A 129 -9.90 -16.71 1.35
N HIS A 130 -10.40 -15.51 1.67
CA HIS A 130 -10.82 -14.54 0.65
C HIS A 130 -9.65 -14.15 -0.26
N LEU A 131 -8.46 -13.95 0.31
CA LEU A 131 -7.27 -13.64 -0.49
C LEU A 131 -6.81 -14.85 -1.32
N VAL A 132 -6.91 -16.08 -0.82
CA VAL A 132 -6.61 -17.31 -1.59
C VAL A 132 -7.39 -17.34 -2.90
N GLN A 133 -8.67 -17.00 -2.87
CA GLN A 133 -9.48 -16.93 -4.08
C GLN A 133 -8.89 -15.95 -5.09
N VAL A 134 -8.57 -14.71 -4.65
CA VAL A 134 -7.97 -13.68 -5.52
C VAL A 134 -6.63 -14.16 -6.09
N VAL A 135 -5.75 -14.71 -5.25
CA VAL A 135 -4.42 -15.18 -5.68
C VAL A 135 -4.55 -16.27 -6.76
N ARG A 136 -5.47 -17.22 -6.58
CA ARG A 136 -5.66 -18.32 -7.55
C ARG A 136 -6.33 -17.88 -8.84
N GLU A 137 -7.16 -16.84 -8.80
CA GLU A 137 -7.74 -16.22 -10.00
C GLU A 137 -6.70 -15.39 -10.77
N VAL A 138 -6.01 -14.50 -10.07
CA VAL A 138 -5.06 -13.55 -10.66
C VAL A 138 -3.75 -14.22 -11.05
N ARG A 139 -3.30 -15.22 -10.28
CA ARG A 139 -2.00 -15.90 -10.40
C ARG A 139 -0.82 -14.91 -10.47
N PRO A 140 -0.65 -14.03 -9.47
CA PRO A 140 0.38 -13.01 -9.48
C PRO A 140 1.77 -13.63 -9.30
N GLN A 141 2.78 -13.04 -9.95
CA GLN A 141 4.17 -13.39 -9.72
C GLN A 141 4.77 -12.60 -8.56
N VAL A 142 4.21 -11.43 -8.29
CA VAL A 142 4.65 -10.53 -7.23
C VAL A 142 3.46 -10.15 -6.35
N LEU A 143 3.67 -10.21 -5.03
CA LEU A 143 2.76 -9.66 -4.04
C LEU A 143 3.48 -8.57 -3.25
N VAL A 144 2.80 -7.43 -3.03
CA VAL A 144 3.26 -6.33 -2.19
C VAL A 144 2.26 -6.10 -1.05
N THR A 145 2.77 -5.92 0.15
CA THR A 145 1.99 -5.55 1.35
C THR A 145 2.87 -4.79 2.35
N TYR A 146 2.36 -4.50 3.54
CA TYR A 146 3.14 -3.89 4.63
C TYR A 146 4.15 -4.86 5.23
N ASP A 147 5.04 -4.33 6.05
CA ASP A 147 5.86 -5.13 6.96
C ASP A 147 5.02 -5.70 8.12
N GLN A 148 5.66 -6.47 8.97
CA GLN A 148 5.02 -7.13 10.12
C GLN A 148 4.50 -6.18 11.19
N PHE A 149 4.96 -4.93 11.20
CA PHE A 149 4.53 -3.88 12.12
C PHE A 149 3.46 -2.97 11.51
N GLY A 150 3.08 -3.20 10.24
CA GLY A 150 2.15 -2.33 9.53
C GLY A 150 2.69 -0.92 9.30
N GLY A 151 4.01 -0.79 9.12
CA GLY A 151 4.70 0.49 9.03
C GLY A 151 4.78 1.21 10.37
N TYR A 152 3.72 1.89 10.78
CA TYR A 152 3.66 2.68 12.01
C TYR A 152 2.79 2.07 13.13
N GLY A 153 2.32 0.84 12.98
CA GLY A 153 1.60 0.10 14.02
C GLY A 153 0.08 0.07 13.87
N HIS A 154 -0.49 0.62 12.79
CA HIS A 154 -1.95 0.57 12.59
C HIS A 154 -2.44 -0.89 12.64
N PRO A 155 -3.48 -1.23 13.46
CA PRO A 155 -3.95 -2.60 13.61
C PRO A 155 -4.35 -3.24 12.28
N ASP A 156 -5.02 -2.50 11.40
CA ASP A 156 -5.44 -3.02 10.10
C ASP A 156 -4.28 -3.24 9.13
N HIS A 157 -3.20 -2.43 9.20
CA HIS A 157 -2.00 -2.68 8.42
C HIS A 157 -1.30 -3.97 8.86
N ILE A 158 -1.22 -4.19 10.19
CA ILE A 158 -0.69 -5.45 10.76
C ILE A 158 -1.56 -6.63 10.33
N GLN A 159 -2.89 -6.49 10.36
CA GLN A 159 -3.81 -7.54 9.96
C GLN A 159 -3.76 -7.79 8.45
N ALA A 160 -3.66 -6.76 7.61
CA ALA A 160 -3.47 -6.89 6.17
C ALA A 160 -2.17 -7.63 5.84
N HIS A 161 -1.07 -7.31 6.53
CA HIS A 161 0.17 -8.08 6.45
C HIS A 161 -0.04 -9.55 6.78
N ARG A 162 -0.69 -9.87 7.91
CA ARG A 162 -0.96 -11.26 8.33
C ARG A 162 -1.79 -12.01 7.30
N VAL A 163 -2.84 -11.38 6.79
CA VAL A 163 -3.73 -11.94 5.75
C VAL A 163 -2.96 -12.16 4.45
N ALA A 164 -2.14 -11.21 4.02
CA ALA A 164 -1.34 -11.32 2.81
C ALA A 164 -0.33 -12.47 2.89
N MET A 165 0.42 -12.55 3.98
CA MET A 165 1.44 -13.58 4.17
C MET A 165 0.82 -14.98 4.32
N TYR A 166 -0.23 -15.11 5.13
CA TYR A 166 -0.89 -16.40 5.34
C TYR A 166 -1.71 -16.83 4.12
N GLY A 167 -2.41 -15.90 3.47
CA GLY A 167 -3.15 -16.15 2.22
C GLY A 167 -2.24 -16.61 1.09
N ALA A 168 -1.06 -16.00 0.93
CA ALA A 168 -0.06 -16.43 -0.05
C ALA A 168 0.43 -17.87 0.21
N LEU A 169 0.67 -18.22 1.48
CA LEU A 169 1.06 -19.58 1.88
C LEU A 169 -0.05 -20.59 1.56
N LEU A 170 -1.28 -20.29 1.94
CA LEU A 170 -2.43 -21.17 1.71
C LEU A 170 -2.77 -21.31 0.23
N ALA A 171 -2.62 -20.24 -0.57
CA ALA A 171 -2.87 -20.28 -2.01
C ALA A 171 -1.95 -21.26 -2.74
N GLY A 172 -0.70 -21.39 -2.29
CA GLY A 172 0.28 -22.35 -2.81
C GLY A 172 0.06 -23.81 -2.35
N ALA A 173 -0.84 -24.04 -1.39
CA ALA A 173 -1.08 -25.40 -0.85
C ALA A 173 -2.13 -26.15 -1.70
N PRO A 174 -1.77 -27.22 -2.44
CA PRO A 174 -2.71 -27.95 -3.33
C PRO A 174 -3.85 -28.64 -2.57
N SER A 175 -3.71 -28.88 -1.26
CA SER A 175 -4.74 -29.52 -0.44
C SER A 175 -5.75 -28.54 0.16
N TYR A 176 -5.44 -27.24 0.19
CA TYR A 176 -6.28 -26.23 0.79
C TYR A 176 -7.38 -25.77 -0.19
N ARG A 177 -8.64 -25.78 0.25
CA ARG A 177 -9.80 -25.21 -0.48
C ARG A 177 -9.72 -25.40 -2.00
N ARG A 178 -9.75 -26.65 -2.45
CA ARG A 178 -9.69 -27.01 -3.89
C ARG A 178 -10.84 -26.43 -4.70
N ASP A 179 -11.94 -26.10 -4.05
CA ASP A 179 -13.10 -25.42 -4.62
C ASP A 179 -12.80 -23.99 -5.10
N LEU A 180 -11.72 -23.37 -4.60
CA LEU A 180 -11.29 -22.02 -4.99
C LEU A 180 -10.29 -22.01 -6.17
N GLY A 181 -10.14 -23.11 -6.89
CA GLY A 181 -9.24 -23.21 -8.05
C GLY A 181 -7.91 -23.91 -7.76
N GLU A 182 -7.05 -23.95 -8.79
CA GLU A 182 -5.74 -24.59 -8.69
C GLU A 182 -4.78 -23.80 -7.80
N ALA A 183 -3.92 -24.52 -7.07
CA ALA A 183 -2.92 -23.90 -6.24
C ALA A 183 -1.97 -23.01 -7.06
N TRP A 184 -1.66 -21.85 -6.51
CA TRP A 184 -0.72 -20.93 -7.10
C TRP A 184 0.30 -20.46 -6.04
N GLU A 185 1.58 -20.75 -6.30
CA GLU A 185 2.67 -20.26 -5.46
C GLU A 185 3.18 -18.93 -6.01
N ILE A 186 3.12 -17.88 -5.19
CA ILE A 186 3.64 -16.56 -5.57
C ILE A 186 5.16 -16.58 -5.51
N PRO A 187 5.87 -16.33 -6.63
CA PRO A 187 7.34 -16.38 -6.68
C PRO A 187 8.04 -15.37 -5.79
N LYS A 188 7.55 -14.12 -5.73
CA LYS A 188 8.17 -13.04 -4.95
C LYS A 188 7.16 -12.32 -4.09
N ILE A 189 7.53 -12.06 -2.83
CA ILE A 189 6.74 -11.25 -1.90
C ILE A 189 7.64 -10.14 -1.39
N TYR A 190 7.13 -8.91 -1.44
CA TYR A 190 7.79 -7.72 -0.94
C TYR A 190 6.97 -7.04 0.16
N TRP A 191 7.67 -6.45 1.09
CA TRP A 191 7.11 -5.44 1.97
C TRP A 191 7.47 -4.06 1.44
N ALA A 192 6.46 -3.19 1.36
CA ALA A 192 6.68 -1.79 1.06
C ALA A 192 7.45 -1.13 2.21
N CYS A 193 8.37 -0.25 1.89
CA CYS A 193 9.15 0.46 2.89
C CYS A 193 9.58 1.85 2.39
N ILE A 194 10.04 2.67 3.31
CA ILE A 194 10.70 3.95 3.02
C ILE A 194 12.08 3.87 3.65
N SER A 195 13.14 3.99 2.84
CA SER A 195 14.51 3.94 3.35
C SER A 195 14.87 5.20 4.17
N GLU A 196 15.71 5.01 5.19
CA GLU A 196 16.20 6.13 6.00
C GLU A 196 16.91 7.18 5.14
N SER A 197 17.74 6.76 4.18
CA SER A 197 18.47 7.71 3.32
C SER A 197 17.53 8.54 2.44
N ARG A 198 16.47 7.93 1.89
CA ARG A 198 15.48 8.65 1.07
C ARG A 198 14.67 9.64 1.91
N MET A 199 14.26 9.24 3.12
CA MET A 199 13.58 10.17 4.03
C MET A 199 14.48 11.35 4.40
N ARG A 200 15.74 11.11 4.75
CA ARG A 200 16.72 12.17 5.04
C ARG A 200 16.95 13.10 3.86
N GLU A 201 17.05 12.55 2.65
CA GLU A 201 17.17 13.33 1.41
C GLU A 201 15.94 14.24 1.22
N GLY A 202 14.74 13.69 1.38
CA GLY A 202 13.49 14.45 1.31
C GLY A 202 13.42 15.59 2.34
N LEU A 203 13.76 15.30 3.60
CA LEU A 203 13.81 16.31 4.67
C LEU A 203 14.81 17.44 4.36
N ARG A 204 16.00 17.14 3.83
CA ARG A 204 16.98 18.16 3.43
C ARG A 204 16.43 19.05 2.31
N LYS A 205 15.80 18.47 1.29
CA LYS A 205 15.16 19.24 0.21
C LYS A 205 14.06 20.17 0.74
N LEU A 206 13.25 19.73 1.71
CA LEU A 206 12.27 20.59 2.36
C LEU A 206 12.92 21.78 3.08
N ARG A 207 14.00 21.53 3.84
CA ARG A 207 14.75 22.59 4.52
C ARG A 207 15.38 23.59 3.52
N GLU A 208 15.95 23.10 2.42
CA GLU A 208 16.49 23.94 1.33
C GLU A 208 15.41 24.80 0.68
N ALA A 209 14.17 24.29 0.59
CA ALA A 209 13.01 25.04 0.11
C ALA A 209 12.41 26.00 1.17
N GLY A 210 12.93 26.03 2.40
CA GLY A 210 12.47 26.89 3.50
C GLY A 210 11.31 26.32 4.30
N ASP A 211 10.96 25.05 4.10
CA ASP A 211 9.95 24.34 4.90
C ASP A 211 10.60 23.67 6.11
N GLU A 212 10.36 24.23 7.29
CA GLU A 212 10.88 23.72 8.57
C GLU A 212 9.82 22.98 9.40
N THR A 213 8.59 22.88 8.92
CA THR A 213 7.42 22.42 9.68
C THR A 213 6.87 21.08 9.23
N THR A 214 6.97 20.78 7.95
CA THR A 214 6.52 19.48 7.41
C THR A 214 7.20 18.32 8.14
N PHE A 215 6.46 17.24 8.34
CA PHE A 215 6.85 16.09 9.18
C PHE A 215 7.23 16.51 10.61
N GLU A 216 6.41 17.41 11.20
CA GLU A 216 6.61 17.92 12.57
C GLU A 216 8.01 18.51 12.83
N GLY A 217 8.65 19.04 11.78
CA GLY A 217 9.98 19.60 11.88
C GLY A 217 11.10 18.57 12.10
N MET A 218 10.89 17.32 11.73
CA MET A 218 11.87 16.22 11.87
C MET A 218 13.25 16.63 11.35
N ASP A 219 14.29 16.42 12.18
CA ASP A 219 15.68 16.75 11.85
C ASP A 219 16.23 15.69 10.85
N PRO A 220 16.71 16.08 9.65
CA PRO A 220 17.31 15.15 8.70
C PRO A 220 18.56 14.43 9.21
N ASP A 221 19.24 14.99 10.22
CA ASP A 221 20.44 14.39 10.81
C ASP A 221 20.18 13.77 12.20
N GLY A 222 18.95 13.89 12.69
CA GLY A 222 18.49 13.33 13.96
C GLY A 222 18.09 11.84 13.86
N PRO A 223 17.61 11.26 14.98
CA PRO A 223 17.02 9.92 14.96
C PRO A 223 15.71 9.93 14.17
N LEU A 224 15.53 8.93 13.31
CA LEU A 224 14.27 8.71 12.60
C LEU A 224 13.37 7.73 13.38
N PRO A 225 12.03 7.87 13.27
CA PRO A 225 11.09 6.89 13.80
C PRO A 225 11.32 5.48 13.25
N PRO A 226 10.95 4.42 14.00
CA PRO A 226 11.19 3.03 13.61
C PRO A 226 10.44 2.58 12.36
N MET A 227 9.48 3.36 11.88
CA MET A 227 8.76 3.09 10.63
C MET A 227 9.64 3.21 9.38
N PHE A 228 10.79 3.88 9.45
CA PHE A 228 11.74 3.97 8.35
C PHE A 228 12.68 2.78 8.35
N THR A 229 12.93 2.23 7.18
CA THR A 229 13.73 1.03 6.99
C THR A 229 15.19 1.41 6.78
N LYS A 230 16.11 0.75 7.49
CA LYS A 230 17.54 0.92 7.26
C LYS A 230 17.89 0.53 5.83
N ASP A 231 18.81 1.26 5.20
CA ASP A 231 19.18 1.02 3.81
C ASP A 231 19.72 -0.39 3.55
N GLU A 232 20.36 -1.02 4.56
CA GLU A 232 20.83 -2.40 4.48
C GLU A 232 19.71 -3.45 4.38
N ASP A 233 18.49 -3.09 4.81
CA ASP A 233 17.30 -3.94 4.75
C ASP A 233 16.47 -3.71 3.48
N VAL A 234 16.68 -2.59 2.79
CA VAL A 234 16.05 -2.30 1.50
C VAL A 234 16.70 -3.16 0.42
N THR A 235 15.88 -3.80 -0.41
CA THR A 235 16.38 -4.70 -1.45
C THR A 235 16.11 -4.20 -2.87
N THR A 236 15.09 -3.36 -3.02
CA THR A 236 14.57 -2.99 -4.33
C THR A 236 14.08 -1.53 -4.30
N GLU A 237 14.42 -0.76 -5.32
CA GLU A 237 13.88 0.57 -5.57
C GLU A 237 13.36 0.64 -7.00
N VAL A 238 12.06 0.87 -7.17
CA VAL A 238 11.46 1.10 -8.47
C VAL A 238 11.49 2.60 -8.76
N ASP A 239 12.22 3.01 -9.77
CA ASP A 239 12.16 4.37 -10.30
C ASP A 239 10.95 4.49 -11.24
N ALA A 240 9.90 5.09 -10.76
CA ALA A 240 8.67 5.41 -11.47
C ALA A 240 8.43 6.94 -11.51
N SER A 241 9.50 7.74 -11.50
CA SER A 241 9.45 9.21 -11.46
C SER A 241 8.67 9.79 -12.64
N ASP A 242 8.70 9.14 -13.81
CA ASP A 242 7.92 9.53 -15.00
C ASP A 242 6.40 9.40 -14.80
N TYR A 243 5.96 8.73 -13.73
CA TYR A 243 4.56 8.50 -13.39
C TYR A 243 4.11 9.26 -12.12
N ALA A 244 4.91 10.23 -11.69
CA ALA A 244 4.61 11.03 -10.51
C ALA A 244 3.30 11.82 -10.66
N ASP A 245 2.96 12.29 -11.88
CA ASP A 245 1.70 13.00 -12.13
C ASP A 245 0.47 12.11 -11.90
N GLN A 246 0.54 10.83 -12.28
CA GLN A 246 -0.53 9.86 -12.02
C GLN A 246 -0.67 9.60 -10.52
N LYS A 247 0.44 9.42 -9.78
CA LYS A 247 0.43 9.30 -8.33
C LYS A 247 -0.19 10.52 -7.65
N ILE A 248 0.20 11.73 -8.06
CA ILE A 248 -0.36 12.98 -7.56
C ILE A 248 -1.88 13.06 -7.83
N ALA A 249 -2.33 12.65 -9.01
CA ALA A 249 -3.74 12.60 -9.33
C ALA A 249 -4.51 11.61 -8.46
N ALA A 250 -3.94 10.44 -8.19
CA ALA A 250 -4.53 9.44 -7.30
C ALA A 250 -4.59 9.95 -5.84
N LEU A 251 -3.53 10.57 -5.33
CA LEU A 251 -3.54 11.19 -4.00
C LEU A 251 -4.64 12.26 -3.87
N LYS A 252 -4.84 13.08 -4.91
CA LYS A 252 -5.91 14.09 -4.94
C LYS A 252 -7.31 13.50 -4.97
N ALA A 253 -7.47 12.28 -5.50
CA ALA A 253 -8.76 11.59 -5.50
C ALA A 253 -9.21 11.21 -4.09
N HIS A 254 -8.27 10.94 -3.16
CA HIS A 254 -8.54 10.67 -1.76
C HIS A 254 -8.76 11.95 -0.94
N ALA A 255 -9.62 12.84 -1.43
CA ALA A 255 -9.78 14.20 -0.91
C ALA A 255 -10.24 14.26 0.55
N THR A 256 -11.00 13.27 1.04
CA THR A 256 -11.42 13.22 2.44
C THR A 256 -10.26 12.91 3.39
N GLN A 257 -9.16 12.32 2.91
CA GLN A 257 -8.04 11.83 3.72
C GLN A 257 -6.72 12.58 3.46
N ILE A 258 -6.58 13.20 2.30
CA ILE A 258 -5.32 13.80 1.86
C ILE A 258 -5.56 15.23 1.40
N THR A 259 -4.98 16.20 2.11
CA THR A 259 -5.02 17.60 1.71
C THR A 259 -3.85 17.98 0.81
N THR A 260 -4.05 18.89 -0.13
CA THR A 260 -3.02 19.32 -1.09
C THR A 260 -1.94 20.21 -0.47
N ASP A 261 -2.12 20.68 0.75
CA ASP A 261 -1.14 21.39 1.59
C ASP A 261 -0.52 20.51 2.66
N GLY A 262 -0.90 19.22 2.71
CA GLY A 262 -0.39 18.25 3.65
C GLY A 262 0.99 17.69 3.30
N PRO A 263 1.59 16.88 4.18
CA PRO A 263 2.95 16.38 4.04
C PRO A 263 3.16 15.51 2.80
N PHE A 264 2.12 14.80 2.33
CA PHE A 264 2.20 14.00 1.10
C PHE A 264 2.38 14.82 -0.16
N PHE A 265 2.06 16.12 -0.13
CA PHE A 265 2.27 17.04 -1.25
C PHE A 265 3.47 17.96 -1.07
N ALA A 266 4.03 18.07 0.12
CA ALA A 266 5.11 18.99 0.43
C ALA A 266 6.32 18.83 -0.49
N LEU A 267 6.67 17.60 -0.86
CA LEU A 267 7.74 17.27 -1.80
C LEU A 267 7.29 17.30 -3.27
N SER A 268 6.00 17.27 -3.58
CA SER A 268 5.49 17.25 -4.96
C SER A 268 5.56 18.60 -5.64
N ASN A 269 5.53 19.70 -4.88
CA ASN A 269 5.41 21.06 -5.41
C ASN A 269 6.72 21.68 -5.89
N ASN A 270 7.90 21.11 -5.60
CA ASN A 270 9.20 21.80 -5.81
C ASN A 270 10.28 20.98 -6.53
N GLU A 271 10.43 19.86 -6.65
CA GLU A 271 11.41 18.93 -7.24
C GLU A 271 11.06 17.50 -6.77
N GLY A 272 10.01 17.40 -5.99
CA GLY A 272 9.60 16.24 -5.27
C GLY A 272 8.91 15.18 -6.10
N ALA A 273 8.47 15.48 -7.32
CA ALA A 273 7.96 14.47 -8.24
C ALA A 273 8.97 13.30 -8.39
N THR A 274 10.27 13.64 -8.45
CA THR A 274 11.34 12.65 -8.52
C THR A 274 11.50 11.87 -7.21
N ALA A 275 11.30 12.49 -6.06
CA ALA A 275 11.43 11.81 -4.77
C ALA A 275 10.25 10.86 -4.50
N TRP A 276 9.01 11.29 -4.80
CA TRP A 276 7.81 10.46 -4.64
C TRP A 276 7.63 9.38 -5.71
N GLY A 277 8.28 9.51 -6.85
CA GLY A 277 8.29 8.53 -7.92
C GLY A 277 9.26 7.37 -7.68
N ARG A 278 10.09 7.41 -6.64
CA ARG A 278 11.01 6.33 -6.26
C ARG A 278 10.48 5.60 -5.05
N GLU A 279 10.01 4.38 -5.25
CA GLU A 279 9.35 3.59 -4.24
C GLU A 279 10.19 2.38 -3.86
N GLN A 280 10.39 2.15 -2.55
CA GLN A 280 11.31 1.15 -2.03
C GLN A 280 10.58 -0.05 -1.46
N TYR A 281 11.26 -1.19 -1.52
CA TYR A 281 10.71 -2.48 -1.13
C TYR A 281 11.78 -3.36 -0.47
N ARG A 282 11.33 -4.25 0.42
CA ARG A 282 12.13 -5.32 1.00
C ARG A 282 11.62 -6.66 0.52
N LEU A 283 12.45 -7.44 -0.20
CA LEU A 283 12.12 -8.80 -0.60
C LEU A 283 12.13 -9.72 0.63
N VAL A 284 11.01 -10.41 0.88
CA VAL A 284 10.85 -11.33 2.01
C VAL A 284 10.60 -12.78 1.59
N LYS A 285 10.25 -12.99 0.33
CA LYS A 285 10.18 -14.32 -0.30
C LYS A 285 10.68 -14.22 -1.73
N GLY A 286 11.44 -15.20 -2.18
CA GLY A 286 11.93 -15.30 -3.54
C GLY A 286 13.42 -15.03 -3.66
N ARG A 287 13.86 -14.69 -4.87
CA ARG A 287 15.27 -14.37 -5.20
C ARG A 287 15.34 -13.01 -5.85
N LEU A 288 16.33 -12.22 -5.45
CA LEU A 288 16.65 -10.96 -6.12
C LEU A 288 17.16 -11.22 -7.53
N GLY A 289 16.75 -10.37 -8.46
CA GLY A 289 17.33 -10.26 -9.79
C GLY A 289 18.63 -9.46 -9.80
N PRO A 290 19.06 -8.98 -10.98
CA PRO A 290 20.23 -8.14 -11.11
C PRO A 290 20.12 -6.86 -10.27
N MET A 291 21.22 -6.50 -9.61
CA MET A 291 21.31 -5.26 -8.83
C MET A 291 21.62 -4.06 -9.74
N GLY A 292 20.96 -2.93 -9.45
CA GLY A 292 21.28 -1.64 -10.02
C GLY A 292 22.55 -1.00 -9.44
N GLU A 293 22.88 0.18 -9.92
CA GLU A 293 24.09 0.93 -9.50
C GLU A 293 24.02 1.36 -8.02
N ASN A 294 22.82 1.54 -7.47
CA ASN A 294 22.58 1.87 -6.07
C ASN A 294 22.69 0.65 -5.12
N GLY A 295 22.99 -0.54 -5.65
CA GLY A 295 23.08 -1.78 -4.88
C GLY A 295 21.72 -2.43 -4.58
N TRP A 296 20.62 -1.93 -5.11
CA TRP A 296 19.29 -2.48 -5.02
C TRP A 296 18.78 -2.98 -6.37
N GLU A 297 17.86 -3.94 -6.35
CA GLU A 297 17.12 -4.36 -7.54
C GLU A 297 16.24 -3.22 -8.05
N SER A 298 16.05 -3.08 -9.36
CA SER A 298 15.30 -1.95 -9.96
C SER A 298 13.90 -2.31 -10.47
N ASP A 299 13.50 -3.57 -10.40
CA ASP A 299 12.21 -4.07 -10.89
C ASP A 299 11.73 -5.24 -10.03
N LEU A 300 10.50 -5.17 -9.50
CA LEU A 300 9.92 -6.23 -8.67
C LEU A 300 9.82 -7.58 -9.39
N PHE A 301 9.78 -7.60 -10.72
CA PHE A 301 9.73 -8.81 -11.54
C PHE A 301 11.12 -9.31 -11.97
N ALA A 302 12.19 -8.59 -11.64
CA ALA A 302 13.54 -9.01 -12.04
C ALA A 302 13.85 -10.44 -11.58
N GLY A 303 14.44 -11.26 -12.47
CA GLY A 303 14.75 -12.66 -12.18
C GLY A 303 13.55 -13.62 -12.19
N ILE A 304 12.35 -13.16 -12.53
CA ILE A 304 11.22 -14.05 -12.82
C ILE A 304 11.28 -14.43 -14.29
N GLU A 305 11.30 -15.73 -14.55
CA GLU A 305 11.27 -16.24 -15.92
C GLU A 305 9.86 -16.05 -16.49
N ASP A 306 9.79 -15.59 -17.76
CA ASP A 306 8.51 -15.54 -18.46
C ASP A 306 7.92 -16.95 -18.53
N PRO A 307 6.63 -17.12 -18.15
CA PRO A 307 5.96 -18.40 -18.39
C PRO A 307 5.86 -18.60 -19.89
N GLY A 308 6.68 -19.52 -20.41
CA GLY A 308 6.73 -19.89 -21.82
C GLY A 308 5.38 -20.38 -22.38
#